data_463a6b914e8e77d8888ee8df909a9693
#
_entry.id   463a6b914e8e77d8888ee8df909a9693
#
_cell.length_a   1.000
_cell.length_b   1.000
_cell.length_c   1.000
_cell.angle_alpha   90.00
_cell.angle_beta   90.00
_cell.angle_gamma   90.00
#
_symmetry.space_group_name_H-M   'P 1'
#
loop_
_entity.id
_entity.type
_entity.pdbx_description
1 polymer ?
#
loop_
_entity_poly.entity_id
_entity_poly.type
_entity_poly.pdbx_seq_one_letter_code
_entity_poly.pdbx_strand_id
1 'polypeptide(L)'
;RELVTEKVAPRAAEIDAAGEFPWDIKELFAQNDLLGVPIPAEYGGLGGTFLTYVKVVEEIAKACATSALIVAVQELGMLPIVIGGSDEQKHRFLPKIASGQHLVAYALTEVSSGSDALGSMKTRAERRGETYVLNGQKIWITNGSVADVVCVFAVTDPAAGSRGVTAFVVEKGTPGFSVGNVEKKMGIRGSPTVELVFEDCEVPAANRLGDEGEGFKIAMKVLDKSRPGIAAQALGIAAGALDYATNYAKERIAFGKPIGQHQGVGFMLADMKTEVEAARLLLYEAARRCDAGTPDVTLWAAMAKLKCGDVAMSVTTDAVQVLGGFGYSSDYPVERMMRDAKITQIYEGTQQIQRLVIARSLVGRAKT
;
A
#
# COMPACT_ATOMS: atom_id res chain seq x y z
N ARG A 1 -10.48 -11.98 12.30
CA ARG A 1 -11.82 -11.91 11.71
C ARG A 1 -12.79 -11.24 12.66
N GLU A 2 -12.96 -11.75 13.87
CA GLU A 2 -13.84 -11.18 14.90
C GLU A 2 -13.58 -9.69 15.11
N LEU A 3 -12.33 -9.29 15.36
CA LEU A 3 -11.92 -7.88 15.47
C LEU A 3 -12.38 -7.04 14.27
N VAL A 4 -12.20 -7.56 13.05
CA VAL A 4 -12.57 -6.84 11.83
C VAL A 4 -14.08 -6.70 11.71
N THR A 5 -14.82 -7.78 11.96
CA THR A 5 -16.30 -7.77 11.89
C THR A 5 -16.92 -6.86 12.92
N GLU A 6 -16.43 -6.90 14.16
CA GLU A 6 -17.05 -6.19 15.28
C GLU A 6 -16.59 -4.73 15.44
N LYS A 7 -15.36 -4.42 15.03
CA LYS A 7 -14.74 -3.11 15.29
C LYS A 7 -14.43 -2.29 14.05
N VAL A 8 -14.02 -2.93 12.94
CA VAL A 8 -13.63 -2.22 11.71
C VAL A 8 -14.80 -2.03 10.76
N ALA A 9 -15.59 -3.09 10.51
CA ALA A 9 -16.70 -3.05 9.56
C ALA A 9 -17.75 -1.98 9.88
N PRO A 10 -18.20 -1.79 11.15
CA PRO A 10 -19.17 -0.75 11.48
C PRO A 10 -18.67 0.68 11.23
N ARG A 11 -17.35 0.89 11.26
CA ARG A 11 -16.72 2.21 11.07
C ARG A 11 -16.49 2.59 9.61
N ALA A 12 -16.55 1.63 8.69
CA ALA A 12 -16.06 1.80 7.33
C ALA A 12 -16.81 2.91 6.53
N ALA A 13 -18.11 3.02 6.69
CA ALA A 13 -18.92 4.06 6.04
C ALA A 13 -18.60 5.46 6.59
N GLU A 14 -18.48 5.58 7.91
CA GLU A 14 -18.15 6.84 8.57
C GLU A 14 -16.74 7.34 8.20
N ILE A 15 -15.75 6.42 8.15
CA ILE A 15 -14.37 6.75 7.74
C ILE A 15 -14.35 7.30 6.31
N ASP A 16 -15.10 6.71 5.37
CA ASP A 16 -15.20 7.22 4.00
C ASP A 16 -15.90 8.58 3.93
N ALA A 17 -16.97 8.76 4.69
CA ALA A 17 -17.75 10.00 4.70
C ALA A 17 -16.96 11.16 5.32
N ALA A 18 -16.30 10.93 6.45
CA ALA A 18 -15.48 11.93 7.13
C ALA A 18 -14.23 12.30 6.33
N GLY A 19 -13.61 11.33 5.65
CA GLY A 19 -12.34 11.54 4.94
C GLY A 19 -11.17 11.86 5.85
N GLU A 20 -11.27 11.52 7.14
CA GLU A 20 -10.27 11.76 8.18
C GLU A 20 -9.56 10.46 8.56
N PHE A 21 -8.31 10.59 9.01
CA PHE A 21 -7.52 9.43 9.45
C PHE A 21 -8.16 8.78 10.69
N PRO A 22 -8.48 7.47 10.66
CA PRO A 22 -9.18 6.80 11.75
C PRO A 22 -8.20 6.42 12.88
N TRP A 23 -7.92 7.36 13.76
CA TRP A 23 -7.01 7.16 14.90
C TRP A 23 -7.44 6.04 15.84
N ASP A 24 -8.75 5.88 16.05
CA ASP A 24 -9.33 4.80 16.86
C ASP A 24 -8.99 3.41 16.28
N ILE A 25 -9.06 3.26 14.96
CA ILE A 25 -8.68 2.01 14.29
C ILE A 25 -7.16 1.80 14.35
N LYS A 26 -6.36 2.85 14.19
CA LYS A 26 -4.90 2.77 14.35
C LYS A 26 -4.53 2.31 15.77
N GLU A 27 -5.14 2.88 16.81
CA GLU A 27 -4.91 2.46 18.18
C GLU A 27 -5.37 1.01 18.45
N LEU A 28 -6.52 0.62 17.90
CA LEU A 28 -7.00 -0.76 17.94
C LEU A 28 -5.97 -1.72 17.33
N PHE A 29 -5.36 -1.37 16.20
CA PHE A 29 -4.35 -2.20 15.54
C PHE A 29 -3.04 -2.25 16.34
N ALA A 30 -2.61 -1.13 16.93
CA ALA A 30 -1.46 -1.08 17.82
C ALA A 30 -1.65 -1.97 19.06
N GLN A 31 -2.81 -1.90 19.73
CA GLN A 31 -3.15 -2.73 20.89
C GLN A 31 -3.23 -4.24 20.58
N ASN A 32 -3.36 -4.62 19.33
CA ASN A 32 -3.41 -6.01 18.88
C ASN A 32 -2.16 -6.41 18.07
N ASP A 33 -1.07 -5.67 18.17
CA ASP A 33 0.24 -5.90 17.53
C ASP A 33 0.20 -6.03 16.00
N LEU A 34 -0.88 -5.57 15.35
CA LEU A 34 -1.06 -5.73 13.90
C LEU A 34 -0.10 -4.87 13.08
N LEU A 35 0.45 -3.79 13.65
CA LEU A 35 1.39 -2.90 12.98
C LEU A 35 2.81 -3.47 12.94
N GLY A 36 3.12 -4.38 13.86
CA GLY A 36 4.41 -5.04 13.96
C GLY A 36 4.50 -6.44 13.34
N VAL A 37 3.46 -6.91 12.64
CA VAL A 37 3.39 -8.29 12.12
C VAL A 37 4.66 -8.71 11.34
N PRO A 38 5.14 -7.98 10.31
CA PRO A 38 6.32 -8.41 9.54
C PRO A 38 7.65 -7.94 10.13
N ILE A 39 7.64 -7.19 11.24
CA ILE A 39 8.87 -6.69 11.87
C ILE A 39 9.51 -7.82 12.70
N PRO A 40 10.84 -8.06 12.59
CA PRO A 40 11.51 -9.06 13.40
C PRO A 40 11.34 -8.83 14.90
N ALA A 41 11.26 -9.92 15.67
CA ALA A 41 11.05 -9.86 17.12
C ALA A 41 12.16 -9.11 17.86
N GLU A 42 13.40 -9.14 17.37
CA GLU A 42 14.54 -8.38 17.91
C GLU A 42 14.32 -6.85 17.88
N TYR A 43 13.43 -6.37 17.01
CA TYR A 43 13.03 -4.96 16.91
C TYR A 43 11.61 -4.71 17.45
N GLY A 44 11.10 -5.61 18.29
CA GLY A 44 9.79 -5.45 18.97
C GLY A 44 8.57 -5.80 18.10
N GLY A 45 8.75 -6.40 16.93
CA GLY A 45 7.66 -6.92 16.10
C GLY A 45 7.29 -8.36 16.45
N LEU A 46 6.33 -8.92 15.70
CA LEU A 46 5.88 -10.30 15.87
C LEU A 46 6.77 -11.34 15.16
N GLY A 47 7.66 -10.91 14.25
CA GLY A 47 8.44 -11.82 13.41
C GLY A 47 7.56 -12.72 12.53
N GLY A 48 6.35 -12.25 12.21
CA GLY A 48 5.39 -12.99 11.42
C GLY A 48 5.87 -13.16 9.96
N THR A 49 5.42 -14.25 9.32
CA THR A 49 5.73 -14.48 7.92
C THR A 49 5.02 -13.46 7.02
N PHE A 50 5.56 -13.23 5.85
CA PHE A 50 4.94 -12.37 4.85
C PHE A 50 3.54 -12.88 4.43
N LEU A 51 3.37 -14.21 4.40
CA LEU A 51 2.06 -14.81 4.19
C LEU A 51 1.07 -14.46 5.31
N THR A 52 1.51 -14.37 6.56
CA THR A 52 0.66 -13.93 7.68
C THR A 52 0.26 -12.46 7.50
N TYR A 53 1.22 -11.60 7.14
CA TYR A 53 0.97 -10.19 6.88
C TYR A 53 -0.06 -9.96 5.76
N VAL A 54 0.08 -10.60 4.60
CA VAL A 54 -0.88 -10.42 3.50
C VAL A 54 -2.28 -10.92 3.86
N LYS A 55 -2.40 -11.98 4.67
CA LYS A 55 -3.70 -12.44 5.19
C LYS A 55 -4.35 -11.45 6.14
N VAL A 56 -3.56 -10.77 6.97
CA VAL A 56 -4.07 -9.71 7.85
C VAL A 56 -4.60 -8.54 7.02
N VAL A 57 -3.83 -8.07 6.05
CA VAL A 57 -4.25 -6.99 5.14
C VAL A 57 -5.50 -7.37 4.36
N GLU A 58 -5.55 -8.58 3.78
CA GLU A 58 -6.73 -9.10 3.07
C GLU A 58 -7.98 -9.07 3.96
N GLU A 59 -7.88 -9.61 5.17
CA GLU A 59 -9.03 -9.72 6.06
C GLU A 59 -9.56 -8.33 6.49
N ILE A 60 -8.69 -7.36 6.77
CA ILE A 60 -9.08 -5.99 7.09
C ILE A 60 -9.73 -5.32 5.87
N ALA A 61 -9.14 -5.50 4.69
CA ALA A 61 -9.62 -4.85 3.46
C ALA A 61 -11.01 -5.33 3.01
N LYS A 62 -11.44 -6.52 3.40
CA LYS A 62 -12.82 -7.00 3.19
C LYS A 62 -13.86 -6.05 3.78
N ALA A 63 -13.55 -5.44 4.90
CA ALA A 63 -14.44 -4.51 5.60
C ALA A 63 -14.15 -3.06 5.22
N CYS A 64 -12.87 -2.66 5.20
CA CYS A 64 -12.46 -1.28 5.02
C CYS A 64 -11.06 -1.19 4.37
N ALA A 65 -11.02 -0.76 3.13
CA ALA A 65 -9.77 -0.57 2.39
C ALA A 65 -8.86 0.51 3.02
N THR A 66 -9.45 1.58 3.55
CA THR A 66 -8.73 2.64 4.28
C THR A 66 -8.03 2.09 5.51
N SER A 67 -8.74 1.30 6.32
CA SER A 67 -8.16 0.69 7.53
C SER A 67 -7.02 -0.29 7.20
N ALA A 68 -7.14 -1.04 6.11
CA ALA A 68 -6.08 -1.95 5.67
C ALA A 68 -4.78 -1.21 5.30
N LEU A 69 -4.89 0.03 4.79
CA LEU A 69 -3.73 0.85 4.48
C LEU A 69 -2.92 1.25 5.71
N ILE A 70 -3.53 1.33 6.91
CA ILE A 70 -2.78 1.62 8.13
C ILE A 70 -1.67 0.57 8.32
N VAL A 71 -2.01 -0.72 8.13
CA VAL A 71 -1.04 -1.81 8.23
C VAL A 71 -0.11 -1.87 7.00
N ALA A 72 -0.67 -1.69 5.79
CA ALA A 72 0.10 -1.80 4.56
C ALA A 72 1.14 -0.68 4.39
N VAL A 73 0.80 0.55 4.76
CA VAL A 73 1.74 1.69 4.68
C VAL A 73 2.77 1.65 5.79
N GLN A 74 2.41 1.10 6.96
CA GLN A 74 3.38 0.86 8.03
C GLN A 74 4.49 -0.10 7.55
N GLU A 75 4.12 -1.17 6.86
CA GLU A 75 5.08 -2.07 6.23
C GLU A 75 5.89 -1.38 5.13
N LEU A 76 5.25 -0.74 4.17
CA LEU A 76 5.92 -0.03 3.07
C LEU A 76 6.94 0.99 3.58
N GLY A 77 6.53 1.83 4.53
CA GLY A 77 7.36 2.92 5.04
C GLY A 77 8.57 2.45 5.84
N MET A 78 8.49 1.32 6.56
CA MET A 78 9.62 0.77 7.31
C MET A 78 10.62 0.00 6.45
N LEU A 79 10.20 -0.53 5.30
CA LEU A 79 11.06 -1.36 4.45
C LEU A 79 12.39 -0.69 4.07
N PRO A 80 12.48 0.62 3.75
CA PRO A 80 13.77 1.26 3.52
C PRO A 80 14.72 1.15 4.72
N ILE A 81 14.21 1.23 5.95
CA ILE A 81 15.00 1.11 7.18
C ILE A 81 15.45 -0.35 7.36
N VAL A 82 14.55 -1.32 7.14
CA VAL A 82 14.87 -2.75 7.22
C VAL A 82 15.94 -3.15 6.20
N ILE A 83 15.87 -2.62 4.97
CA ILE A 83 16.72 -3.01 3.84
C ILE A 83 18.06 -2.26 3.84
N GLY A 84 18.04 -0.96 4.13
CA GLY A 84 19.20 -0.07 4.00
C GLY A 84 19.72 0.48 5.31
N GLY A 85 19.00 0.32 6.41
CA GLY A 85 19.41 0.85 7.72
C GLY A 85 20.53 0.04 8.37
N SER A 86 21.41 0.73 9.09
CA SER A 86 22.35 0.10 10.02
C SER A 86 21.61 -0.55 11.20
N ASP A 87 22.27 -1.40 11.95
CA ASP A 87 21.66 -2.01 13.15
C ASP A 87 21.26 -0.95 14.18
N GLU A 88 22.04 0.12 14.32
CA GLU A 88 21.72 1.25 15.18
C GLU A 88 20.43 1.95 14.72
N GLN A 89 20.28 2.22 13.42
CA GLN A 89 19.08 2.81 12.85
C GLN A 89 17.85 1.91 13.03
N LYS A 90 18.00 0.61 12.81
CA LYS A 90 16.93 -0.36 13.03
C LYS A 90 16.46 -0.38 14.50
N HIS A 91 17.39 -0.43 15.45
CA HIS A 91 17.08 -0.37 16.89
C HIS A 91 16.46 0.97 17.30
N ARG A 92 16.83 2.06 16.63
CA ARG A 92 16.27 3.39 16.92
C ARG A 92 14.83 3.55 16.44
N PHE A 93 14.51 3.08 15.23
CA PHE A 93 13.24 3.37 14.57
C PHE A 93 12.22 2.24 14.64
N LEU A 94 12.63 0.99 14.39
CA LEU A 94 11.68 -0.11 14.22
C LEU A 94 10.84 -0.43 15.46
N PRO A 95 11.33 -0.36 16.71
CA PRO A 95 10.50 -0.65 17.87
C PRO A 95 9.29 0.29 18.02
N LYS A 96 9.47 1.57 17.75
CA LYS A 96 8.38 2.55 17.80
C LYS A 96 7.39 2.39 16.63
N ILE A 97 7.88 1.94 15.49
CA ILE A 97 7.04 1.62 14.32
C ILE A 97 6.25 0.34 14.58
N ALA A 98 6.88 -0.70 15.15
CA ALA A 98 6.25 -1.97 15.48
C ALA A 98 5.11 -1.81 16.48
N SER A 99 5.33 -1.03 17.54
CA SER A 99 4.32 -0.74 18.58
C SER A 99 3.21 0.20 18.11
N GLY A 100 3.36 0.82 16.92
CA GLY A 100 2.44 1.85 16.44
C GLY A 100 2.59 3.20 17.14
N GLN A 101 3.59 3.38 18.00
CA GLN A 101 3.91 4.68 18.59
C GLN A 101 4.29 5.68 17.49
N HIS A 102 5.00 5.24 16.46
CA HIS A 102 5.32 6.02 15.27
C HIS A 102 4.60 5.45 14.04
N LEU A 103 3.94 6.31 13.30
CA LEU A 103 3.52 6.05 11.94
C LEU A 103 4.65 6.42 10.97
N VAL A 104 4.74 5.69 9.88
CA VAL A 104 5.79 5.90 8.88
C VAL A 104 5.19 6.12 7.49
N ALA A 105 5.88 6.92 6.67
CA ALA A 105 5.51 7.17 5.28
C ALA A 105 6.69 6.91 4.34
N TYR A 106 6.37 6.64 3.07
CA TYR A 106 7.32 6.39 1.99
C TYR A 106 7.20 7.48 0.92
N ALA A 107 8.25 8.29 0.75
CA ALA A 107 8.23 9.49 -0.07
C ALA A 107 9.18 9.37 -1.28
N LEU A 108 8.70 8.75 -2.36
CA LEU A 108 9.45 8.54 -3.60
C LEU A 108 8.98 9.47 -4.72
N THR A 109 7.67 9.53 -4.97
CA THR A 109 7.03 10.12 -6.15
C THR A 109 7.09 11.65 -6.14
N GLU A 110 7.31 12.25 -7.32
CA GLU A 110 7.29 13.70 -7.56
C GLU A 110 6.29 14.06 -8.67
N VAL A 111 5.96 15.35 -8.82
CA VAL A 111 5.03 15.85 -9.86
C VAL A 111 5.45 15.41 -11.27
N SER A 112 6.75 15.44 -11.55
CA SER A 112 7.32 15.07 -12.85
C SER A 112 7.66 13.60 -12.99
N SER A 113 7.45 12.77 -11.95
CA SER A 113 8.12 11.48 -11.80
C SER A 113 7.27 10.46 -11.04
N GLY A 114 6.19 9.99 -11.69
CA GLY A 114 5.31 8.94 -11.16
C GLY A 114 5.87 7.53 -11.46
N SER A 115 5.61 7.01 -12.67
CA SER A 115 6.09 5.68 -13.07
C SER A 115 7.61 5.64 -13.33
N ASP A 116 8.20 6.77 -13.71
CA ASP A 116 9.66 6.96 -13.84
C ASP A 116 10.23 7.63 -12.58
N ALA A 117 9.85 7.15 -11.42
CA ALA A 117 10.09 7.81 -10.13
C ALA A 117 11.59 8.08 -9.83
N LEU A 118 12.49 7.31 -10.39
CA LEU A 118 13.93 7.41 -10.13
C LEU A 118 14.73 8.02 -11.29
N GLY A 119 14.20 7.97 -12.52
CA GLY A 119 14.89 8.50 -13.71
C GLY A 119 14.81 10.01 -13.85
N SER A 120 13.74 10.63 -13.34
CA SER A 120 13.46 12.07 -13.46
C SER A 120 13.28 12.78 -12.12
N MET A 121 13.82 12.20 -11.04
CA MET A 121 13.78 12.78 -9.69
C MET A 121 14.48 14.13 -9.63
N LYS A 122 13.83 15.13 -9.00
CA LYS A 122 14.34 16.51 -8.87
C LYS A 122 14.72 16.88 -7.44
N THR A 123 14.13 16.24 -6.42
CA THR A 123 14.52 16.46 -5.03
C THR A 123 16.00 16.19 -4.85
N ARG A 124 16.74 17.18 -4.29
CA ARG A 124 18.18 17.16 -4.10
C ARG A 124 18.52 16.99 -2.63
N ALA A 125 19.66 16.38 -2.35
CA ALA A 125 20.28 16.33 -1.03
C ALA A 125 21.77 16.69 -1.18
N GLU A 126 22.15 17.84 -0.65
CA GLU A 126 23.53 18.34 -0.65
C GLU A 126 24.17 18.05 0.69
N ARG A 127 25.33 17.39 0.69
CA ARG A 127 26.08 17.11 1.91
C ARG A 127 26.79 18.36 2.42
N ARG A 128 26.58 18.72 3.69
CA ARG A 128 27.24 19.79 4.41
C ARG A 128 27.79 19.28 5.74
N GLY A 129 29.02 18.77 5.70
CA GLY A 129 29.65 18.16 6.87
C GLY A 129 28.90 16.93 7.35
N GLU A 130 28.37 16.98 8.57
CA GLU A 130 27.60 15.89 9.21
C GLU A 130 26.10 15.98 8.96
N THR A 131 25.66 16.83 8.01
CA THR A 131 24.26 16.97 7.61
C THR A 131 24.08 16.85 6.10
N TYR A 132 22.86 16.58 5.65
CA TYR A 132 22.40 16.77 4.28
C TYR A 132 21.30 17.83 4.28
N VAL A 133 21.35 18.72 3.32
CA VAL A 133 20.30 19.72 3.11
C VAL A 133 19.44 19.26 1.96
N LEU A 134 18.17 18.93 2.26
CA LEU A 134 17.18 18.47 1.28
C LEU A 134 16.38 19.65 0.75
N ASN A 135 16.23 19.71 -0.58
CA ASN A 135 15.39 20.67 -1.27
C ASN A 135 14.58 19.98 -2.36
N GLY A 136 13.25 20.17 -2.36
CA GLY A 136 12.34 19.61 -3.34
C GLY A 136 10.96 19.30 -2.78
N GLN A 137 10.17 18.54 -3.56
CA GLN A 137 8.78 18.21 -3.23
C GLN A 137 8.48 16.77 -3.58
N LYS A 138 7.67 16.13 -2.74
CA LYS A 138 7.13 14.78 -2.98
C LYS A 138 5.61 14.86 -2.99
N ILE A 139 4.96 14.10 -3.87
CA ILE A 139 3.50 14.07 -4.00
C ILE A 139 2.95 12.66 -3.84
N TRP A 140 1.65 12.58 -3.59
CA TRP A 140 0.93 11.30 -3.40
C TRP A 140 1.46 10.50 -2.21
N ILE A 141 1.93 11.19 -1.15
CA ILE A 141 2.53 10.50 0.00
C ILE A 141 1.43 10.12 1.00
N THR A 142 1.13 8.83 1.03
CA THR A 142 0.19 8.25 1.99
C THR A 142 0.75 8.38 3.39
N ASN A 143 -0.11 8.75 4.33
CA ASN A 143 0.23 9.05 5.73
C ASN A 143 1.19 10.23 5.94
N GLY A 144 1.58 10.99 4.91
CA GLY A 144 2.59 12.04 5.04
C GLY A 144 2.25 13.12 6.06
N SER A 145 0.97 13.41 6.32
CA SER A 145 0.53 14.38 7.34
C SER A 145 0.45 13.83 8.76
N VAL A 146 0.37 12.49 8.90
CA VAL A 146 0.22 11.82 10.20
C VAL A 146 1.46 11.03 10.60
N ALA A 147 2.41 10.84 9.69
CA ALA A 147 3.64 10.10 9.93
C ALA A 147 4.58 10.85 10.88
N ASP A 148 5.20 10.13 11.79
CA ASP A 148 6.26 10.61 12.67
C ASP A 148 7.63 10.49 12.00
N VAL A 149 7.74 9.56 11.04
CA VAL A 149 8.96 9.23 10.30
C VAL A 149 8.63 9.11 8.82
N VAL A 150 9.43 9.74 7.95
CA VAL A 150 9.29 9.66 6.49
C VAL A 150 10.58 9.14 5.87
N CYS A 151 10.51 8.06 5.11
CA CYS A 151 11.61 7.60 4.28
C CYS A 151 11.59 8.33 2.93
N VAL A 152 12.58 9.20 2.68
CA VAL A 152 12.67 10.10 1.53
C VAL A 152 13.81 9.69 0.61
N PHE A 153 13.58 9.75 -0.71
CA PHE A 153 14.60 9.54 -1.73
C PHE A 153 14.95 10.87 -2.40
N ALA A 154 16.24 11.18 -2.47
CA ALA A 154 16.73 12.41 -3.06
C ALA A 154 18.02 12.18 -3.86
N VAL A 155 18.31 13.04 -4.83
CA VAL A 155 19.51 12.98 -5.66
C VAL A 155 20.67 13.63 -4.93
N THR A 156 21.70 12.86 -4.63
CA THR A 156 23.00 13.34 -4.09
C THR A 156 24.05 13.57 -5.17
N ASP A 157 24.00 12.79 -6.27
CA ASP A 157 24.87 12.97 -7.44
C ASP A 157 24.07 12.99 -8.75
N PRO A 158 23.79 14.17 -9.31
CA PRO A 158 23.07 14.27 -10.57
C PRO A 158 23.76 13.63 -11.77
N ALA A 159 25.07 13.52 -11.75
CA ALA A 159 25.85 12.97 -12.87
C ALA A 159 25.77 11.43 -12.94
N ALA A 160 25.49 10.78 -11.82
CA ALA A 160 25.42 9.32 -11.73
C ALA A 160 24.06 8.72 -12.15
N GLY A 161 23.07 9.56 -12.55
CA GLY A 161 21.71 9.12 -12.91
C GLY A 161 21.02 8.39 -11.74
N SER A 162 20.45 7.21 -12.01
CA SER A 162 19.79 6.42 -10.95
C SER A 162 20.73 5.98 -9.81
N ARG A 163 22.01 5.88 -10.06
CA ARG A 163 23.03 5.59 -9.05
C ARG A 163 23.38 6.79 -8.18
N GLY A 164 22.87 7.96 -8.49
CA GLY A 164 23.03 9.18 -7.68
C GLY A 164 21.88 9.42 -6.71
N VAL A 165 20.93 8.48 -6.58
CA VAL A 165 19.81 8.59 -5.63
C VAL A 165 20.19 7.95 -4.29
N THR A 166 19.89 8.67 -3.20
CA THR A 166 20.16 8.23 -1.82
C THR A 166 18.87 8.27 -1.01
N ALA A 167 18.74 7.39 -0.03
CA ALA A 167 17.58 7.32 0.86
C ALA A 167 17.91 7.91 2.23
N PHE A 168 16.92 8.60 2.83
CA PHE A 168 17.03 9.27 4.12
C PHE A 168 15.83 9.02 5.00
N VAL A 169 16.01 9.05 6.30
CA VAL A 169 14.95 9.13 7.30
C VAL A 169 14.80 10.57 7.74
N VAL A 170 13.62 11.15 7.52
CA VAL A 170 13.26 12.50 7.99
C VAL A 170 12.20 12.36 9.09
N GLU A 171 12.49 12.91 10.27
CA GLU A 171 11.59 12.86 11.41
C GLU A 171 10.65 14.07 11.39
N LYS A 172 9.44 13.90 11.87
CA LYS A 172 8.46 14.98 12.04
C LYS A 172 9.05 16.11 12.89
N GLY A 173 8.84 17.33 12.45
CA GLY A 173 9.37 18.52 13.12
C GLY A 173 10.80 18.90 12.73
N THR A 174 11.44 18.16 11.79
CA THR A 174 12.72 18.59 11.22
C THR A 174 12.56 19.97 10.57
N PRO A 175 13.42 20.95 10.90
CA PRO A 175 13.37 22.28 10.27
C PRO A 175 13.46 22.20 8.75
N GLY A 176 12.63 22.96 8.04
CA GLY A 176 12.55 22.93 6.58
C GLY A 176 11.72 21.78 6.01
N PHE A 177 11.13 20.92 6.84
CA PHE A 177 10.17 19.89 6.43
C PHE A 177 8.75 20.31 6.75
N SER A 178 7.86 20.32 5.75
CA SER A 178 6.45 20.68 5.89
C SER A 178 5.52 19.84 5.02
N VAL A 179 4.24 19.84 5.39
CA VAL A 179 3.16 19.21 4.64
C VAL A 179 2.50 20.26 3.76
N GLY A 180 2.43 20.01 2.46
CA GLY A 180 1.77 20.86 1.48
C GLY A 180 0.30 20.50 1.28
N ASN A 181 -0.11 20.34 0.01
CA ASN A 181 -1.50 20.05 -0.35
C ASN A 181 -1.96 18.68 0.16
N VAL A 182 -3.23 18.62 0.59
CA VAL A 182 -3.94 17.36 0.93
C VAL A 182 -4.85 16.98 -0.23
N GLU A 183 -4.65 15.78 -0.78
CA GLU A 183 -5.36 15.33 -1.97
C GLU A 183 -6.80 14.91 -1.68
N LYS A 184 -7.75 15.46 -2.46
CA LYS A 184 -9.15 14.99 -2.47
C LYS A 184 -9.27 13.81 -3.42
N LYS A 185 -9.65 12.64 -2.90
CA LYS A 185 -9.58 11.37 -3.64
C LYS A 185 -10.95 10.78 -3.94
N MET A 186 -11.01 9.93 -4.95
CA MET A 186 -12.18 9.14 -5.33
C MET A 186 -12.58 8.15 -4.23
N GLY A 187 -11.61 7.39 -3.71
CA GLY A 187 -11.76 6.35 -2.69
C GLY A 187 -10.66 6.43 -1.65
N ILE A 188 -10.66 5.47 -0.73
CA ILE A 188 -9.74 5.43 0.42
C ILE A 188 -9.63 6.81 1.10
N ARG A 189 -10.78 7.46 1.27
CA ARG A 189 -10.82 8.89 1.62
C ARG A 189 -10.20 9.19 2.99
N GLY A 190 -10.41 8.30 3.96
CA GLY A 190 -9.82 8.44 5.30
C GLY A 190 -8.32 8.12 5.39
N SER A 191 -7.65 7.79 4.27
CA SER A 191 -6.20 7.65 4.23
C SER A 191 -5.59 8.94 3.69
N PRO A 192 -4.95 9.79 4.52
CA PRO A 192 -4.41 11.07 4.06
C PRO A 192 -3.31 10.81 3.04
N THR A 193 -3.40 11.53 1.93
CA THR A 193 -2.42 11.51 0.85
C THR A 193 -2.04 12.95 0.57
N VAL A 194 -0.77 13.29 0.70
CA VAL A 194 -0.34 14.68 0.74
C VAL A 194 0.90 14.94 -0.10
N GLU A 195 1.15 16.21 -0.33
CA GLU A 195 2.43 16.74 -0.75
C GLU A 195 3.33 16.91 0.48
N LEU A 196 4.63 16.60 0.32
CA LEU A 196 5.68 16.92 1.28
C LEU A 196 6.66 17.91 0.65
N VAL A 197 7.01 18.94 1.39
CA VAL A 197 7.89 20.02 0.95
C VAL A 197 9.15 20.06 1.81
N PHE A 198 10.28 20.14 1.14
CA PHE A 198 11.61 20.25 1.76
C PHE A 198 12.26 21.55 1.26
N GLU A 199 12.48 22.49 2.18
CA GLU A 199 13.08 23.81 1.93
C GLU A 199 14.24 23.99 2.92
N ASP A 200 15.46 23.84 2.42
CA ASP A 200 16.69 23.81 3.24
C ASP A 200 16.55 22.87 4.46
N CYS A 201 15.91 21.71 4.23
CA CYS A 201 15.64 20.75 5.27
C CYS A 201 16.93 20.03 5.70
N GLU A 202 17.40 20.31 6.90
CA GLU A 202 18.63 19.74 7.45
C GLU A 202 18.39 18.36 8.07
N VAL A 203 18.99 17.33 7.46
CA VAL A 203 18.89 15.95 7.90
C VAL A 203 20.27 15.46 8.34
N PRO A 204 20.42 14.92 9.56
CA PRO A 204 21.69 14.37 10.02
C PRO A 204 22.21 13.27 9.08
N ALA A 205 23.52 13.23 8.84
CA ALA A 205 24.15 12.18 8.03
C ALA A 205 23.89 10.78 8.61
N ALA A 206 23.72 10.67 9.92
CA ALA A 206 23.32 9.45 10.62
C ALA A 206 21.90 8.94 10.24
N ASN A 207 21.08 9.75 9.59
CA ASN A 207 19.74 9.36 9.09
C ASN A 207 19.76 8.93 7.61
N ARG A 208 20.94 8.86 6.95
CA ARG A 208 21.10 8.28 5.62
C ARG A 208 20.97 6.75 5.70
N LEU A 209 20.17 6.16 4.82
CA LEU A 209 20.00 4.71 4.70
C LEU A 209 20.91 4.13 3.62
N GLY A 210 21.79 3.22 3.99
CA GLY A 210 22.83 2.67 3.12
C GLY A 210 23.91 3.70 2.77
N ASP A 211 24.69 3.42 1.73
CA ASP A 211 25.66 4.37 1.20
C ASP A 211 25.04 5.36 0.21
N GLU A 212 25.74 6.48 -0.04
CA GLU A 212 25.34 7.40 -1.11
C GLU A 212 25.21 6.64 -2.44
N GLY A 213 24.11 6.91 -3.17
CA GLY A 213 23.83 6.25 -4.44
C GLY A 213 23.12 4.89 -4.33
N GLU A 214 22.93 4.34 -3.13
CA GLU A 214 22.19 3.07 -2.97
C GLU A 214 20.66 3.22 -2.93
N GLY A 215 20.13 4.43 -2.93
CA GLY A 215 18.70 4.69 -2.85
C GLY A 215 17.89 4.00 -3.94
N PHE A 216 18.40 3.94 -5.19
CA PHE A 216 17.74 3.19 -6.26
C PHE A 216 17.57 1.70 -5.92
N LYS A 217 18.64 1.07 -5.44
CA LYS A 217 18.67 -0.34 -5.07
C LYS A 217 17.72 -0.63 -3.90
N ILE A 218 17.71 0.26 -2.91
CA ILE A 218 16.79 0.19 -1.76
C ILE A 218 15.35 0.30 -2.25
N ALA A 219 15.02 1.32 -3.06
CA ALA A 219 13.67 1.53 -3.58
C ALA A 219 13.15 0.33 -4.39
N MET A 220 13.97 -0.28 -5.25
CA MET A 220 13.55 -1.46 -6.02
C MET A 220 13.26 -2.65 -5.12
N LYS A 221 14.10 -2.92 -4.12
CA LYS A 221 13.88 -4.00 -3.14
C LYS A 221 12.61 -3.75 -2.29
N VAL A 222 12.35 -2.50 -1.93
CA VAL A 222 11.11 -2.10 -1.23
C VAL A 222 9.90 -2.45 -2.08
N LEU A 223 9.85 -1.99 -3.34
CA LEU A 223 8.72 -2.24 -4.23
C LEU A 223 8.49 -3.73 -4.52
N ASP A 224 9.54 -4.55 -4.56
CA ASP A 224 9.39 -6.00 -4.75
C ASP A 224 8.74 -6.67 -3.54
N LYS A 225 8.97 -6.14 -2.33
CA LYS A 225 8.38 -6.66 -1.09
C LYS A 225 7.00 -6.07 -0.80
N SER A 226 6.75 -4.79 -1.08
CA SER A 226 5.50 -4.12 -0.71
C SER A 226 4.31 -4.46 -1.63
N ARG A 227 4.55 -4.76 -2.93
CA ARG A 227 3.49 -5.06 -3.91
C ARG A 227 2.49 -6.14 -3.46
N PRO A 228 2.89 -7.26 -2.83
CA PRO A 228 1.92 -8.24 -2.33
C PRO A 228 1.02 -7.69 -1.21
N GLY A 229 1.46 -6.72 -0.42
CA GLY A 229 0.61 -6.02 0.56
C GLY A 229 -0.55 -5.29 -0.12
N ILE A 230 -0.27 -4.59 -1.22
CA ILE A 230 -1.31 -3.92 -2.03
C ILE A 230 -2.17 -4.93 -2.80
N ALA A 231 -1.59 -6.02 -3.27
CA ALA A 231 -2.36 -7.12 -3.85
C ALA A 231 -3.34 -7.73 -2.82
N ALA A 232 -2.93 -7.84 -1.57
CA ALA A 232 -3.78 -8.31 -0.47
C ALA A 232 -4.94 -7.33 -0.18
N GLN A 233 -4.68 -6.03 -0.18
CA GLN A 233 -5.73 -5.03 -0.05
C GLN A 233 -6.73 -5.14 -1.21
N ALA A 234 -6.27 -5.20 -2.45
CA ALA A 234 -7.12 -5.35 -3.63
C ALA A 234 -7.98 -6.61 -3.55
N LEU A 235 -7.38 -7.74 -3.19
CA LEU A 235 -8.06 -9.02 -3.03
C LEU A 235 -9.11 -8.95 -1.91
N GLY A 236 -8.80 -8.31 -0.78
CA GLY A 236 -9.72 -8.12 0.32
C GLY A 236 -10.96 -7.32 -0.10
N ILE A 237 -10.77 -6.21 -0.83
CA ILE A 237 -11.88 -5.41 -1.38
C ILE A 237 -12.77 -6.28 -2.28
N ALA A 238 -12.17 -7.05 -3.21
CA ALA A 238 -12.90 -7.96 -4.09
C ALA A 238 -13.70 -9.00 -3.32
N ALA A 239 -13.06 -9.65 -2.34
CA ALA A 239 -13.70 -10.68 -1.51
C ALA A 239 -14.86 -10.10 -0.68
N GLY A 240 -14.69 -8.91 -0.10
CA GLY A 240 -15.76 -8.22 0.65
C GLY A 240 -16.95 -7.87 -0.24
N ALA A 241 -16.69 -7.35 -1.44
CA ALA A 241 -17.74 -7.02 -2.41
C ALA A 241 -18.50 -8.27 -2.90
N LEU A 242 -17.79 -9.37 -3.17
CA LEU A 242 -18.40 -10.65 -3.53
C LEU A 242 -19.27 -11.21 -2.39
N ASP A 243 -18.75 -11.20 -1.16
CA ASP A 243 -19.50 -11.71 0.01
C ASP A 243 -20.79 -10.90 0.20
N TYR A 244 -20.72 -9.56 0.10
CA TYR A 244 -21.89 -8.69 0.21
C TYR A 244 -22.91 -8.93 -0.91
N ALA A 245 -22.46 -8.94 -2.17
CA ALA A 245 -23.32 -9.17 -3.34
C ALA A 245 -23.98 -10.56 -3.29
N THR A 246 -23.25 -11.57 -2.83
CA THR A 246 -23.78 -12.94 -2.68
C THR A 246 -24.88 -13.01 -1.64
N ASN A 247 -24.70 -12.36 -0.48
CA ASN A 247 -25.71 -12.33 0.58
C ASN A 247 -26.95 -11.54 0.13
N TYR A 248 -26.76 -10.39 -0.49
CA TYR A 248 -27.85 -9.62 -1.08
C TYR A 248 -28.65 -10.44 -2.11
N ALA A 249 -27.96 -11.17 -2.99
CA ALA A 249 -28.59 -11.98 -4.03
C ALA A 249 -29.40 -13.17 -3.49
N LYS A 250 -29.09 -13.66 -2.27
CA LYS A 250 -29.88 -14.71 -1.59
C LYS A 250 -31.20 -14.17 -1.01
N GLU A 251 -31.25 -12.88 -0.64
CA GLU A 251 -32.37 -12.27 0.08
C GLU A 251 -33.30 -11.46 -0.85
N ARG A 252 -32.73 -10.75 -1.81
CA ARG A 252 -33.45 -9.89 -2.73
C ARG A 252 -34.35 -10.71 -3.66
N ILE A 253 -35.66 -10.49 -3.59
CA ILE A 253 -36.65 -11.15 -4.44
C ILE A 253 -36.95 -10.28 -5.66
N ALA A 254 -36.88 -10.88 -6.86
CA ALA A 254 -37.41 -10.33 -8.11
C ALA A 254 -37.93 -11.48 -8.99
N PHE A 255 -38.97 -11.24 -9.76
CA PHE A 255 -39.64 -12.26 -10.58
C PHE A 255 -40.00 -13.53 -9.80
N GLY A 256 -40.45 -13.37 -8.55
CA GLY A 256 -41.00 -14.43 -7.70
C GLY A 256 -39.95 -15.31 -6.99
N LYS A 257 -38.65 -15.02 -7.07
CA LYS A 257 -37.60 -15.79 -6.39
C LYS A 257 -36.38 -14.92 -6.07
N PRO A 258 -35.45 -15.39 -5.17
CA PRO A 258 -34.19 -14.72 -4.94
C PRO A 258 -33.44 -14.46 -6.23
N ILE A 259 -32.85 -13.25 -6.37
CA ILE A 259 -32.15 -12.88 -7.63
C ILE A 259 -30.97 -13.77 -7.95
N GLY A 260 -30.29 -14.33 -6.95
CA GLY A 260 -29.21 -15.30 -7.15
C GLY A 260 -29.63 -16.62 -7.82
N GLN A 261 -30.94 -16.93 -7.84
CA GLN A 261 -31.51 -18.10 -8.54
C GLN A 261 -31.81 -17.83 -10.02
N HIS A 262 -31.66 -16.59 -10.49
CA HIS A 262 -31.69 -16.29 -11.91
C HIS A 262 -30.31 -16.59 -12.51
N GLN A 263 -30.28 -17.37 -13.59
CA GLN A 263 -29.04 -17.88 -14.19
C GLN A 263 -28.02 -16.77 -14.49
N GLY A 264 -28.46 -15.61 -15.03
CA GLY A 264 -27.59 -14.48 -15.33
C GLY A 264 -26.86 -13.94 -14.09
N VAL A 265 -27.58 -13.75 -12.96
CA VAL A 265 -26.98 -13.30 -11.70
C VAL A 265 -26.09 -14.39 -11.09
N GLY A 266 -26.56 -15.64 -11.11
CA GLY A 266 -25.80 -16.80 -10.61
C GLY A 266 -24.48 -16.97 -11.33
N PHE A 267 -24.40 -16.75 -12.65
CA PHE A 267 -23.17 -16.83 -13.43
C PHE A 267 -22.21 -15.69 -13.06
N MET A 268 -22.68 -14.46 -12.91
CA MET A 268 -21.85 -13.36 -12.44
C MET A 268 -21.19 -13.69 -11.09
N LEU A 269 -21.95 -14.20 -10.12
CA LEU A 269 -21.40 -14.60 -8.81
C LEU A 269 -20.40 -15.73 -8.92
N ALA A 270 -20.60 -16.69 -9.81
CA ALA A 270 -19.68 -17.81 -10.06
C ALA A 270 -18.35 -17.31 -10.66
N ASP A 271 -18.42 -16.42 -11.64
CA ASP A 271 -17.24 -15.80 -12.26
C ASP A 271 -16.47 -14.95 -11.25
N MET A 272 -17.15 -14.09 -10.49
CA MET A 272 -16.54 -13.30 -9.41
C MET A 272 -15.81 -14.20 -8.40
N LYS A 273 -16.45 -15.31 -7.97
CA LYS A 273 -15.86 -16.27 -7.02
C LYS A 273 -14.61 -16.92 -7.59
N THR A 274 -14.67 -17.38 -8.83
CA THR A 274 -13.55 -18.03 -9.50
C THR A 274 -12.34 -17.08 -9.62
N GLU A 275 -12.59 -15.85 -10.04
CA GLU A 275 -11.56 -14.82 -10.17
C GLU A 275 -10.89 -14.45 -8.83
N VAL A 276 -11.70 -14.30 -7.76
CA VAL A 276 -11.20 -14.02 -6.40
C VAL A 276 -10.31 -15.16 -5.90
N GLU A 277 -10.70 -16.43 -6.09
CA GLU A 277 -9.90 -17.56 -5.63
C GLU A 277 -8.60 -17.73 -6.46
N ALA A 278 -8.67 -17.54 -7.76
CA ALA A 278 -7.47 -17.56 -8.62
C ALA A 278 -6.46 -16.47 -8.21
N ALA A 279 -6.95 -15.25 -7.92
CA ALA A 279 -6.12 -14.15 -7.44
C ALA A 279 -5.52 -14.45 -6.05
N ARG A 280 -6.30 -15.06 -5.14
CA ARG A 280 -5.85 -15.45 -3.80
C ARG A 280 -4.72 -16.46 -3.84
N LEU A 281 -4.85 -17.50 -4.66
CA LEU A 281 -3.81 -18.52 -4.82
C LEU A 281 -2.51 -17.92 -5.34
N LEU A 282 -2.60 -17.01 -6.32
CA LEU A 282 -1.45 -16.31 -6.88
C LEU A 282 -0.78 -15.40 -5.83
N LEU A 283 -1.57 -14.64 -5.05
CA LEU A 283 -1.05 -13.78 -3.99
C LEU A 283 -0.35 -14.60 -2.90
N TYR A 284 -0.96 -15.68 -2.43
CA TYR A 284 -0.38 -16.49 -1.36
C TYR A 284 0.90 -17.19 -1.80
N GLU A 285 0.99 -17.58 -3.07
CA GLU A 285 2.24 -18.11 -3.61
C GLU A 285 3.32 -17.01 -3.71
N ALA A 286 2.98 -15.81 -4.15
CA ALA A 286 3.91 -14.68 -4.14
C ALA A 286 4.43 -14.38 -2.72
N ALA A 287 3.54 -14.41 -1.72
CA ALA A 287 3.93 -14.21 -0.32
C ALA A 287 4.87 -15.29 0.22
N ARG A 288 4.62 -16.58 -0.10
CA ARG A 288 5.53 -17.68 0.27
C ARG A 288 6.92 -17.53 -0.35
N ARG A 289 6.99 -17.02 -1.58
CA ARG A 289 8.26 -16.74 -2.25
C ARG A 289 9.01 -15.57 -1.62
N CYS A 290 8.29 -14.56 -1.13
CA CYS A 290 8.88 -13.50 -0.33
C CYS A 290 9.49 -14.06 0.97
N ASP A 291 8.77 -14.94 1.67
CA ASP A 291 9.27 -15.61 2.88
C ASP A 291 10.51 -16.48 2.59
N ALA A 292 10.49 -17.22 1.49
CA ALA A 292 11.60 -18.09 1.08
C ALA A 292 12.78 -17.34 0.45
N GLY A 293 12.64 -16.05 0.11
CA GLY A 293 13.68 -15.24 -0.55
C GLY A 293 14.09 -15.79 -1.93
N THR A 294 13.12 -16.35 -2.69
CA THR A 294 13.42 -16.93 -3.99
C THR A 294 13.84 -15.88 -5.02
N PRO A 295 14.69 -16.21 -6.01
CA PRO A 295 15.22 -15.21 -6.97
C PRO A 295 14.15 -14.61 -7.89
N ASP A 296 12.98 -15.21 -8.00
CA ASP A 296 11.85 -14.79 -8.84
C ASP A 296 10.76 -14.00 -8.09
N VAL A 297 11.03 -13.54 -6.86
CA VAL A 297 10.10 -12.72 -6.04
C VAL A 297 9.54 -11.54 -6.83
N THR A 298 10.39 -10.80 -7.56
CA THR A 298 9.97 -9.65 -8.38
C THR A 298 8.87 -10.02 -9.38
N LEU A 299 9.02 -11.15 -10.07
CA LEU A 299 8.03 -11.63 -11.05
C LEU A 299 6.70 -11.98 -10.37
N TRP A 300 6.74 -12.75 -9.29
CA TRP A 300 5.55 -13.19 -8.59
C TRP A 300 4.80 -12.05 -7.90
N ALA A 301 5.52 -11.12 -7.29
CA ALA A 301 4.95 -9.91 -6.71
C ALA A 301 4.24 -9.04 -7.76
N ALA A 302 4.85 -8.88 -8.96
CA ALA A 302 4.23 -8.14 -10.06
C ALA A 302 2.98 -8.85 -10.60
N MET A 303 3.01 -10.18 -10.77
CA MET A 303 1.84 -10.96 -11.22
C MET A 303 0.70 -10.88 -10.20
N ALA A 304 0.98 -11.02 -8.91
CA ALA A 304 -0.02 -10.94 -7.85
C ALA A 304 -0.67 -9.55 -7.83
N LYS A 305 0.13 -8.48 -7.87
CA LYS A 305 -0.38 -7.10 -7.88
C LYS A 305 -1.22 -6.82 -9.12
N LEU A 306 -0.78 -7.25 -10.29
CA LEU A 306 -1.52 -7.13 -11.54
C LEU A 306 -2.88 -7.83 -11.46
N LYS A 307 -2.88 -9.12 -11.11
CA LYS A 307 -4.10 -9.94 -11.06
C LYS A 307 -5.09 -9.44 -10.01
N CYS A 308 -4.62 -9.20 -8.78
CA CYS A 308 -5.50 -8.77 -7.69
C CYS A 308 -6.12 -7.39 -7.96
N GLY A 309 -5.37 -6.43 -8.51
CA GLY A 309 -5.90 -5.10 -8.85
C GLY A 309 -6.94 -5.14 -9.98
N ASP A 310 -6.74 -5.97 -11.02
CA ASP A 310 -7.72 -6.12 -12.09
C ASP A 310 -8.99 -6.84 -11.60
N VAL A 311 -8.84 -7.88 -10.77
CA VAL A 311 -9.95 -8.62 -10.15
C VAL A 311 -10.74 -7.72 -9.19
N ALA A 312 -10.05 -6.87 -8.38
CA ALA A 312 -10.74 -5.95 -7.49
C ALA A 312 -11.68 -5.01 -8.25
N MET A 313 -11.22 -4.45 -9.36
CA MET A 313 -12.03 -3.53 -10.15
C MET A 313 -13.20 -4.24 -10.86
N SER A 314 -12.97 -5.43 -11.43
CA SER A 314 -14.01 -6.23 -12.08
C SER A 314 -15.08 -6.66 -11.08
N VAL A 315 -14.68 -7.31 -9.98
CA VAL A 315 -15.61 -7.87 -8.99
C VAL A 315 -16.43 -6.79 -8.29
N THR A 316 -15.82 -5.63 -7.96
CA THR A 316 -16.58 -4.53 -7.35
C THR A 316 -17.57 -3.88 -8.31
N THR A 317 -17.23 -3.79 -9.60
CA THR A 317 -18.14 -3.32 -10.65
C THR A 317 -19.34 -4.28 -10.79
N ASP A 318 -19.09 -5.58 -10.82
CA ASP A 318 -20.12 -6.60 -10.90
C ASP A 318 -20.97 -6.64 -9.63
N ALA A 319 -20.38 -6.41 -8.44
CA ALA A 319 -21.14 -6.31 -7.19
C ALA A 319 -22.14 -5.15 -7.22
N VAL A 320 -21.75 -3.97 -7.72
CA VAL A 320 -22.65 -2.84 -7.93
C VAL A 320 -23.78 -3.25 -8.90
N GLN A 321 -23.46 -3.94 -10.00
CA GLN A 321 -24.43 -4.40 -10.98
C GLN A 321 -25.42 -5.43 -10.38
N VAL A 322 -24.96 -6.37 -9.56
CA VAL A 322 -25.82 -7.37 -8.87
C VAL A 322 -26.84 -6.69 -7.95
N LEU A 323 -26.44 -5.63 -7.25
CA LEU A 323 -27.36 -4.86 -6.40
C LEU A 323 -28.28 -3.93 -7.20
N GLY A 324 -27.94 -3.63 -8.46
CA GLY A 324 -28.71 -2.72 -9.31
C GLY A 324 -28.74 -1.29 -8.73
N GLY A 325 -29.90 -0.64 -8.72
CA GLY A 325 -30.04 0.73 -8.21
C GLY A 325 -29.56 0.90 -6.76
N PHE A 326 -29.71 -0.11 -5.91
CA PHE A 326 -29.18 -0.09 -4.54
C PHE A 326 -27.66 -0.12 -4.50
N GLY A 327 -26.99 -0.78 -5.45
CA GLY A 327 -25.54 -0.79 -5.54
C GLY A 327 -24.94 0.57 -5.92
N TYR A 328 -25.73 1.47 -6.50
CA TYR A 328 -25.34 2.83 -6.85
C TYR A 328 -25.57 3.86 -5.73
N SER A 329 -26.29 3.45 -4.65
CA SER A 329 -26.55 4.28 -3.47
C SER A 329 -25.42 4.16 -2.46
N SER A 330 -25.04 5.30 -1.84
CA SER A 330 -24.05 5.34 -0.73
C SER A 330 -24.53 4.66 0.55
N ASP A 331 -25.81 4.27 0.64
CA ASP A 331 -26.34 3.47 1.76
C ASP A 331 -25.82 2.02 1.74
N TYR A 332 -25.23 1.60 0.61
CA TYR A 332 -24.70 0.25 0.41
C TYR A 332 -23.18 0.29 0.19
N PRO A 333 -22.40 -0.67 0.74
CA PRO A 333 -20.95 -0.57 0.76
C PRO A 333 -20.28 -0.79 -0.60
N VAL A 334 -20.95 -1.39 -1.57
CA VAL A 334 -20.32 -1.84 -2.82
C VAL A 334 -19.85 -0.68 -3.71
N GLU A 335 -20.53 0.47 -3.70
CA GLU A 335 -20.10 1.67 -4.43
C GLU A 335 -18.78 2.22 -3.87
N ARG A 336 -18.65 2.26 -2.52
CA ARG A 336 -17.41 2.63 -1.85
C ARG A 336 -16.28 1.66 -2.21
N MET A 337 -16.55 0.35 -2.15
CA MET A 337 -15.58 -0.68 -2.51
C MET A 337 -15.10 -0.54 -3.96
N MET A 338 -16.00 -0.17 -4.88
CA MET A 338 -15.61 0.10 -6.29
C MET A 338 -14.72 1.33 -6.41
N ARG A 339 -15.02 2.43 -5.68
CA ARG A 339 -14.17 3.62 -5.65
C ARG A 339 -12.78 3.31 -5.06
N ASP A 340 -12.75 2.55 -3.97
CA ASP A 340 -11.53 2.14 -3.28
C ASP A 340 -10.69 1.18 -4.14
N ALA A 341 -11.33 0.27 -4.87
CA ALA A 341 -10.63 -0.69 -5.73
C ALA A 341 -9.80 -0.02 -6.83
N LYS A 342 -10.25 1.14 -7.34
CA LYS A 342 -9.60 1.79 -8.49
C LYS A 342 -8.15 2.14 -8.24
N ILE A 343 -7.80 2.59 -7.02
CA ILE A 343 -6.42 2.99 -6.72
C ILE A 343 -5.44 1.80 -6.80
N THR A 344 -5.90 0.59 -6.54
CA THR A 344 -5.06 -0.61 -6.56
C THR A 344 -4.48 -0.95 -7.95
N GLN A 345 -5.07 -0.38 -9.01
CA GLN A 345 -4.53 -0.45 -10.37
C GLN A 345 -3.47 0.62 -10.66
N ILE A 346 -3.30 1.62 -9.79
CA ILE A 346 -2.51 2.83 -10.06
C ILE A 346 -1.25 2.88 -9.19
N TYR A 347 -1.39 2.87 -7.87
CA TYR A 347 -0.26 3.06 -6.95
C TYR A 347 0.63 1.83 -6.83
N GLU A 348 1.81 2.00 -6.24
CA GLU A 348 2.90 1.02 -6.13
C GLU A 348 3.29 0.35 -7.47
N GLY A 349 3.26 1.17 -8.52
CA GLY A 349 3.45 0.78 -9.90
C GLY A 349 2.14 0.43 -10.58
N THR A 350 1.80 1.19 -11.61
CA THR A 350 0.58 0.96 -12.39
C THR A 350 0.51 -0.45 -12.95
N GLN A 351 -0.68 -0.89 -13.36
CA GLN A 351 -0.85 -2.19 -14.04
C GLN A 351 0.04 -2.31 -15.29
N GLN A 352 0.34 -1.19 -15.96
CA GLN A 352 1.27 -1.13 -17.09
C GLN A 352 2.71 -1.40 -16.64
N ILE A 353 3.13 -0.84 -15.49
CA ILE A 353 4.45 -1.10 -14.92
C ILE A 353 4.56 -2.57 -14.49
N GLN A 354 3.51 -3.18 -13.91
CA GLN A 354 3.55 -4.60 -13.59
C GLN A 354 3.75 -5.46 -14.84
N ARG A 355 3.03 -5.14 -15.94
CA ARG A 355 3.21 -5.83 -17.23
C ARG A 355 4.63 -5.67 -17.78
N LEU A 356 5.24 -4.48 -17.64
CA LEU A 356 6.65 -4.27 -18.01
C LEU A 356 7.61 -5.13 -17.18
N VAL A 357 7.38 -5.22 -15.86
CA VAL A 357 8.21 -6.06 -14.97
C VAL A 357 8.11 -7.53 -15.38
N ILE A 358 6.88 -8.04 -15.59
CA ILE A 358 6.63 -9.42 -16.02
C ILE A 358 7.29 -9.69 -17.38
N ALA A 359 7.05 -8.82 -18.36
CA ALA A 359 7.61 -8.98 -19.70
C ALA A 359 9.15 -9.01 -19.68
N ARG A 360 9.79 -8.11 -18.92
CA ARG A 360 11.25 -8.10 -18.76
C ARG A 360 11.80 -9.37 -18.11
N SER A 361 11.05 -9.97 -17.20
CA SER A 361 11.43 -11.25 -16.59
C SER A 361 11.37 -12.42 -17.59
N LEU A 362 10.46 -12.35 -18.56
CA LEU A 362 10.27 -13.41 -19.57
C LEU A 362 11.25 -13.29 -20.77
N VAL A 363 11.45 -12.10 -21.28
CA VAL A 363 12.20 -11.88 -22.53
C VAL A 363 13.54 -11.17 -22.34
N GLY A 364 13.89 -10.81 -21.09
CA GLY A 364 15.08 -10.03 -20.79
C GLY A 364 14.94 -8.53 -21.11
N ARG A 365 15.98 -7.77 -20.79
CA ARG A 365 16.07 -6.34 -21.20
C ARG A 365 16.63 -6.27 -22.61
N ALA A 366 16.07 -5.37 -23.44
CA ALA A 366 16.74 -5.01 -24.69
C ALA A 366 18.16 -4.53 -24.38
N LYS A 367 19.15 -5.07 -25.08
CA LYS A 367 20.51 -4.55 -25.02
C LYS A 367 20.49 -3.18 -25.71
N THR A 368 20.49 -2.11 -24.94
CA THR A 368 20.71 -0.74 -25.42
C THR A 368 22.21 -0.48 -25.49
#